data_d5cedd6d5aa088b8fabcb70266f16314
#
_entry.id   d5cedd6d5aa088b8fabcb70266f16314
#
_cell.length_a   1.000
_cell.length_b   1.000
_cell.length_c   1.000
_cell.angle_alpha   90.00
_cell.angle_beta   90.00
_cell.angle_gamma   90.00
#
_symmetry.space_group_name_H-M   'P 1'
#
loop_
_entity.id
_entity.type
_entity.pdbx_description
1 polymer ?
#
loop_
_entity_poly.entity_id
_entity_poly.type
_entity_poly.pdbx_seq_one_letter_code
_entity_poly.pdbx_strand_id
1 'polypeptide(L)'
;MIGLVCNCGTPVNFEDLKCEGCQSALGFDYQSLQLQPLRNTDAVLCLNGAQYGVCNWTVDAESETGLCFGCSFNRIIPDLNRERNLERWKVLEEAKKRLLVSLKRISVPCWNGWILPHGGLVFDFLEDSRSREDLGAFIAQTGYREGVITINALEADPEFRIRQQLATKEKHRSVTGHFRHESGHYFWSILAMEPAFNQEFKLIFGEETLPYAESLEQYYSSGPQPNWREAYVSPYASSHPTEDWAETWSTYLMIRDAVESALSCRLIEGDPENTDFSYQLSIWSRLKFALQQINKGLGFDGVEEFEVNPSTRQKFNFVESAIGYLRTVDLPSATYAATQIPRAV
;
A
#
# COMPACT_ATOMS: atom_id res chain seq x y z
N MET A 1 11.43 1.92 -3.04
CA MET A 1 12.12 1.07 -2.02
C MET A 1 13.61 1.07 -2.28
N ILE A 2 14.43 1.24 -1.25
CA ILE A 2 15.90 1.30 -1.36
C ILE A 2 16.41 -0.03 -1.88
N GLY A 3 17.41 0.00 -2.77
CA GLY A 3 18.16 -1.18 -3.13
C GLY A 3 18.81 -1.77 -1.89
N LEU A 4 18.36 -2.96 -1.49
CA LEU A 4 18.85 -3.62 -0.28
C LEU A 4 20.07 -4.45 -0.64
N VAL A 5 21.09 -4.39 0.22
CA VAL A 5 22.32 -5.16 0.05
C VAL A 5 22.66 -5.85 1.36
N CYS A 6 22.86 -7.16 1.31
CA CYS A 6 23.32 -7.91 2.46
C CYS A 6 24.74 -7.48 2.87
N ASN A 7 25.12 -7.67 4.13
CA ASN A 7 26.45 -7.35 4.64
C ASN A 7 27.59 -8.06 3.87
N CYS A 8 27.30 -9.12 3.12
CA CYS A 8 28.27 -9.79 2.24
C CYS A 8 28.41 -9.13 0.85
N GLY A 9 27.67 -8.05 0.57
CA GLY A 9 27.68 -7.33 -0.71
C GLY A 9 26.66 -7.85 -1.75
N THR A 10 25.94 -8.95 -1.47
CA THR A 10 24.95 -9.50 -2.39
C THR A 10 23.65 -8.65 -2.35
N PRO A 11 23.12 -8.19 -3.51
CA PRO A 11 21.80 -7.59 -3.58
C PRO A 11 20.72 -8.56 -3.06
N VAL A 12 19.76 -8.04 -2.33
CA VAL A 12 18.64 -8.82 -1.75
C VAL A 12 17.33 -8.08 -1.97
N ASN A 13 16.24 -8.84 -2.09
CA ASN A 13 14.91 -8.28 -2.20
C ASN A 13 14.33 -7.99 -0.81
N PHE A 14 13.37 -7.09 -0.77
CA PHE A 14 12.72 -6.68 0.47
C PHE A 14 12.08 -7.85 1.24
N GLU A 15 11.56 -8.83 0.54
CA GLU A 15 10.88 -10.02 1.05
C GLU A 15 11.79 -11.24 1.31
N ASP A 16 13.07 -11.14 0.97
CA ASP A 16 13.99 -12.29 1.12
C ASP A 16 14.12 -12.69 2.58
N LEU A 17 13.97 -13.99 2.83
CA LEU A 17 14.21 -14.65 4.13
C LEU A 17 15.65 -15.13 4.28
N LYS A 18 16.39 -15.18 3.17
CA LYS A 18 17.76 -15.72 3.13
C LYS A 18 18.56 -15.04 2.03
N CYS A 19 19.81 -14.73 2.33
CA CYS A 19 20.73 -14.19 1.32
C CYS A 19 21.27 -15.32 0.45
N GLU A 20 21.13 -15.21 -0.86
CA GLU A 20 21.67 -16.22 -1.79
C GLU A 20 23.20 -16.28 -1.78
N GLY A 21 23.89 -15.16 -1.55
CA GLY A 21 25.34 -15.12 -1.55
C GLY A 21 25.97 -15.79 -0.32
N CYS A 22 25.59 -15.39 0.90
CA CYS A 22 26.20 -15.90 2.14
C CYS A 22 25.34 -16.90 2.90
N GLN A 23 24.14 -17.25 2.40
CA GLN A 23 23.21 -18.19 2.97
C GLN A 23 22.69 -17.83 4.38
N SER A 24 22.94 -16.61 4.85
CA SER A 24 22.43 -16.15 6.15
C SER A 24 20.94 -15.93 6.09
N ALA A 25 20.22 -16.32 7.15
CA ALA A 25 18.85 -15.88 7.37
C ALA A 25 18.80 -14.35 7.50
N LEU A 26 17.82 -13.71 6.88
CA LEU A 26 17.64 -12.28 6.85
C LEU A 26 16.43 -11.86 7.68
N GLY A 27 16.54 -10.71 8.32
CA GLY A 27 15.45 -10.06 9.02
C GLY A 27 15.38 -8.58 8.70
N PHE A 28 14.17 -8.08 8.46
CA PHE A 28 13.93 -6.66 8.22
C PHE A 28 13.53 -5.97 9.51
N ASP A 29 14.32 -5.00 9.93
CA ASP A 29 13.99 -4.12 11.04
C ASP A 29 13.20 -2.91 10.54
N TYR A 30 11.96 -2.80 10.98
CA TYR A 30 11.06 -1.71 10.61
C TYR A 30 11.50 -0.35 11.20
N GLN A 31 12.20 -0.33 12.32
CA GLN A 31 12.63 0.93 12.93
C GLN A 31 13.73 1.60 12.12
N SER A 32 14.77 0.84 11.78
CA SER A 32 15.90 1.32 10.97
C SER A 32 15.68 1.20 9.46
N LEU A 33 14.62 0.51 9.01
CA LEU A 33 14.34 0.17 7.61
C LEU A 33 15.49 -0.62 6.93
N GLN A 34 16.17 -1.47 7.69
CA GLN A 34 17.31 -2.26 7.24
C GLN A 34 16.96 -3.75 7.16
N LEU A 35 17.38 -4.38 6.07
CA LEU A 35 17.39 -5.84 5.95
C LEU A 35 18.79 -6.35 6.25
N GLN A 36 18.94 -7.18 7.27
CA GLN A 36 20.25 -7.63 7.75
C GLN A 36 20.26 -9.11 8.14
N PRO A 37 21.44 -9.77 8.14
CA PRO A 37 21.56 -11.12 8.65
C PRO A 37 21.18 -11.20 10.14
N LEU A 38 20.29 -12.11 10.48
CA LEU A 38 19.81 -12.31 11.87
C LEU A 38 20.94 -12.65 12.86
N ARG A 39 22.00 -13.32 12.39
CA ARG A 39 23.18 -13.61 13.23
C ARG A 39 23.92 -12.39 13.76
N ASN A 40 23.62 -11.20 13.23
CA ASN A 40 24.27 -9.94 13.60
C ASN A 40 23.38 -9.08 14.52
N THR A 41 22.30 -9.62 15.03
CA THR A 41 21.32 -8.91 15.86
C THR A 41 20.74 -9.84 16.93
N ASP A 42 20.30 -9.29 18.05
CA ASP A 42 19.58 -10.00 19.09
C ASP A 42 18.07 -10.13 18.76
N ALA A 43 17.61 -9.47 17.70
CA ALA A 43 16.23 -9.56 17.25
C ALA A 43 15.92 -10.94 16.64
N VAL A 44 14.67 -11.36 16.77
CA VAL A 44 14.17 -12.63 16.21
C VAL A 44 13.16 -12.37 15.10
N LEU A 45 12.92 -13.35 14.24
CA LEU A 45 11.85 -13.27 13.25
C LEU A 45 10.49 -13.15 13.94
N CYS A 46 9.62 -12.34 13.34
CA CYS A 46 8.20 -12.32 13.66
C CYS A 46 7.62 -13.74 13.68
N LEU A 47 6.72 -14.02 14.64
CA LEU A 47 6.08 -15.32 14.79
C LEU A 47 5.50 -15.87 13.48
N ASN A 48 4.81 -15.01 12.69
CA ASN A 48 4.27 -15.38 11.38
C ASN A 48 5.37 -15.70 10.35
N GLY A 49 6.54 -15.11 10.51
CA GLY A 49 7.72 -15.45 9.71
C GLY A 49 8.32 -16.79 10.09
N ALA A 50 8.54 -17.00 11.38
CA ALA A 50 9.13 -18.22 11.91
C ALA A 50 8.25 -19.47 11.70
N GLN A 51 6.92 -19.31 11.81
CA GLN A 51 5.97 -20.40 11.73
C GLN A 51 5.50 -20.71 10.30
N TYR A 52 5.24 -19.67 9.50
CA TYR A 52 4.57 -19.80 8.19
C TYR A 52 5.41 -19.30 7.00
N GLY A 53 6.54 -18.65 7.25
CA GLY A 53 7.38 -18.08 6.17
C GLY A 53 6.74 -16.91 5.41
N VAL A 54 5.72 -16.26 5.97
CA VAL A 54 5.01 -15.15 5.33
C VAL A 54 5.57 -13.77 5.70
N CYS A 55 6.50 -13.71 6.63
CA CYS A 55 7.05 -12.46 7.15
C CYS A 55 8.56 -12.59 7.42
N ASN A 56 9.34 -11.63 6.95
CA ASN A 56 10.76 -11.52 7.24
C ASN A 56 11.08 -10.36 8.20
N TRP A 57 10.08 -9.72 8.79
CA TRP A 57 10.32 -8.65 9.76
C TRP A 57 10.74 -9.21 11.12
N THR A 58 11.52 -8.40 11.82
CA THR A 58 12.04 -8.77 13.14
C THR A 58 11.22 -8.14 14.26
N VAL A 59 11.33 -8.73 15.41
CA VAL A 59 10.82 -8.24 16.69
C VAL A 59 11.91 -8.39 17.74
N ASP A 60 11.76 -7.66 18.84
CA ASP A 60 12.52 -7.89 20.04
C ASP A 60 12.26 -9.32 20.55
N ALA A 61 13.31 -10.00 20.98
CA ALA A 61 13.20 -11.36 21.53
C ALA A 61 12.30 -11.44 22.78
N GLU A 62 12.16 -10.33 23.51
CA GLU A 62 11.29 -10.21 24.69
C GLU A 62 9.84 -9.80 24.34
N SER A 63 9.49 -9.67 23.04
CA SER A 63 8.15 -9.27 22.61
C SER A 63 7.08 -10.24 23.12
N GLU A 64 6.11 -9.77 23.88
CA GLU A 64 5.01 -10.55 24.44
C GLU A 64 4.15 -11.25 23.38
N THR A 65 3.93 -10.58 22.24
CA THR A 65 3.11 -11.11 21.14
C THR A 65 3.90 -11.91 20.13
N GLY A 66 5.20 -11.65 20.01
CA GLY A 66 6.06 -12.17 18.95
C GLY A 66 5.69 -11.66 17.55
N LEU A 67 4.73 -10.74 17.42
CA LEU A 67 4.30 -10.17 16.14
C LEU A 67 5.05 -8.86 15.86
N CYS A 68 5.58 -8.73 14.64
CA CYS A 68 6.17 -7.47 14.19
C CYS A 68 5.11 -6.38 13.99
N PHE A 69 5.57 -5.13 13.85
CA PHE A 69 4.69 -3.99 13.60
C PHE A 69 3.68 -4.26 12.46
N GLY A 70 4.12 -4.80 11.32
CA GLY A 70 3.22 -5.08 10.19
C GLY A 70 2.18 -6.17 10.50
N CYS A 71 2.58 -7.28 11.11
CA CYS A 71 1.68 -8.40 11.42
C CYS A 71 0.69 -8.06 12.54
N SER A 72 1.02 -7.14 13.43
CA SER A 72 0.13 -6.71 14.51
C SER A 72 -1.14 -5.99 14.03
N PHE A 73 -1.18 -5.52 12.77
CA PHE A 73 -2.37 -4.91 12.17
C PHE A 73 -3.37 -5.92 11.61
N ASN A 74 -3.01 -7.20 11.48
CA ASN A 74 -3.93 -8.20 10.94
C ASN A 74 -5.08 -8.47 11.93
N ARG A 75 -6.31 -8.44 11.41
CA ARG A 75 -7.51 -8.85 12.14
C ARG A 75 -8.01 -10.21 11.66
N ILE A 76 -8.07 -10.41 10.34
CA ILE A 76 -8.46 -11.67 9.72
C ILE A 76 -7.40 -12.05 8.67
N ILE A 77 -7.01 -13.32 8.67
CA ILE A 77 -6.17 -13.95 7.64
C ILE A 77 -6.96 -15.08 6.97
N PRO A 78 -6.59 -15.50 5.74
CA PRO A 78 -7.24 -16.64 5.08
C PRO A 78 -7.09 -17.94 5.88
N ASP A 79 -8.05 -18.84 5.77
CA ASP A 79 -8.01 -20.17 6.42
C ASP A 79 -6.82 -21.00 5.88
N LEU A 80 -5.79 -21.16 6.70
CA LEU A 80 -4.53 -21.84 6.32
C LEU A 80 -4.68 -23.35 6.09
N ASN A 81 -5.80 -23.96 6.44
CA ASN A 81 -6.11 -25.34 6.11
C ASN A 81 -6.58 -25.52 4.65
N ARG A 82 -6.75 -24.42 3.93
CA ARG A 82 -7.17 -24.42 2.54
C ARG A 82 -5.97 -24.29 1.60
N GLU A 83 -6.05 -24.99 0.48
CA GLU A 83 -5.05 -24.93 -0.59
C GLU A 83 -4.85 -23.50 -1.07
N ARG A 84 -3.59 -23.10 -1.34
CA ARG A 84 -3.16 -21.78 -1.84
C ARG A 84 -3.34 -20.60 -0.85
N ASN A 85 -3.98 -20.78 0.29
CA ASN A 85 -4.22 -19.65 1.20
C ASN A 85 -2.96 -19.17 1.91
N LEU A 86 -1.98 -20.06 2.14
CA LEU A 86 -0.66 -19.64 2.65
C LEU A 86 0.08 -18.73 1.63
N GLU A 87 0.07 -19.12 0.35
CA GLU A 87 0.66 -18.32 -0.73
C GLU A 87 -0.08 -16.99 -0.91
N ARG A 88 -1.42 -17.00 -0.86
CA ARG A 88 -2.24 -15.79 -0.91
C ARG A 88 -1.90 -14.84 0.23
N TRP A 89 -1.86 -15.36 1.46
CA TRP A 89 -1.49 -14.56 2.62
C TRP A 89 -0.10 -13.96 2.47
N LYS A 90 0.89 -14.72 1.99
CA LYS A 90 2.24 -14.22 1.74
C LYS A 90 2.24 -13.02 0.80
N VAL A 91 1.53 -13.09 -0.33
CA VAL A 91 1.41 -11.99 -1.31
C VAL A 91 0.76 -10.76 -0.69
N LEU A 92 -0.34 -10.94 0.06
CA LEU A 92 -1.07 -9.85 0.71
C LEU A 92 -0.23 -9.21 1.82
N GLU A 93 0.43 -10.02 2.62
CA GLU A 93 1.30 -9.57 3.72
C GLU A 93 2.48 -8.75 3.19
N GLU A 94 3.09 -9.18 2.09
CA GLU A 94 4.15 -8.44 1.42
C GLU A 94 3.66 -7.07 0.93
N ALA A 95 2.52 -7.01 0.24
CA ALA A 95 1.96 -5.76 -0.28
C ALA A 95 1.61 -4.78 0.87
N LYS A 96 1.01 -5.27 1.95
CA LYS A 96 0.75 -4.49 3.17
C LYS A 96 2.04 -3.92 3.78
N LYS A 97 3.08 -4.75 3.91
CA LYS A 97 4.38 -4.31 4.45
C LYS A 97 5.04 -3.25 3.57
N ARG A 98 4.91 -3.35 2.25
CA ARG A 98 5.38 -2.32 1.33
C ARG A 98 4.67 -0.99 1.56
N LEU A 99 3.33 -0.99 1.75
CA LEU A 99 2.59 0.21 2.15
C LEU A 99 3.13 0.80 3.46
N LEU A 100 3.27 -0.02 4.51
CA LEU A 100 3.72 0.45 5.83
C LEU A 100 5.14 1.07 5.78
N VAL A 101 6.04 0.51 4.97
CA VAL A 101 7.37 1.08 4.73
C VAL A 101 7.28 2.41 3.98
N SER A 102 6.43 2.50 2.94
CA SER A 102 6.23 3.75 2.20
C SER A 102 5.74 4.86 3.13
N LEU A 103 4.76 4.56 4.00
CA LEU A 103 4.24 5.51 4.99
C LEU A 103 5.30 5.91 6.04
N LYS A 104 6.07 4.96 6.54
CA LYS A 104 7.18 5.22 7.48
C LYS A 104 8.21 6.20 6.89
N ARG A 105 8.55 6.04 5.60
CA ARG A 105 9.52 6.89 4.92
C ARG A 105 9.07 8.32 4.76
N ILE A 106 7.79 8.53 4.54
CA ILE A 106 7.22 9.88 4.52
C ILE A 106 6.80 10.37 5.91
N SER A 107 7.16 9.63 6.96
CA SER A 107 6.86 9.93 8.36
C SER A 107 5.37 10.13 8.65
N VAL A 108 4.50 9.43 7.91
CA VAL A 108 3.07 9.38 8.21
C VAL A 108 2.83 8.24 9.21
N PRO A 109 2.29 8.54 10.39
CA PRO A 109 2.06 7.53 11.41
C PRO A 109 0.94 6.57 10.99
N CYS A 110 1.10 5.29 11.37
CA CYS A 110 0.05 4.28 11.26
C CYS A 110 -0.38 3.89 12.68
N TRP A 111 -1.62 4.18 13.00
CA TRP A 111 -2.19 3.86 14.32
C TRP A 111 -2.85 2.49 14.24
N ASN A 112 -2.46 1.58 15.12
CA ASN A 112 -2.98 0.23 15.16
C ASN A 112 -4.37 0.21 15.82
N GLY A 113 -5.38 -0.33 15.12
CA GLY A 113 -6.76 -0.38 15.59
C GLY A 113 -6.99 -1.29 16.80
N TRP A 114 -6.11 -2.24 17.09
CA TRP A 114 -6.16 -3.02 18.32
C TRP A 114 -5.78 -2.18 19.54
N ILE A 115 -4.90 -1.19 19.35
CA ILE A 115 -4.47 -0.26 20.41
C ILE A 115 -5.41 0.96 20.44
N LEU A 116 -5.88 1.40 19.29
CA LEU A 116 -6.73 2.57 19.12
C LEU A 116 -8.02 2.17 18.36
N PRO A 117 -9.04 1.62 19.04
CA PRO A 117 -10.26 1.12 18.41
C PRO A 117 -11.05 2.17 17.61
N HIS A 118 -10.90 3.45 17.98
CA HIS A 118 -11.53 4.57 17.27
C HIS A 118 -10.46 5.39 16.55
N GLY A 119 -10.36 5.19 15.24
CA GLY A 119 -9.41 5.90 14.37
C GLY A 119 -8.12 5.14 14.04
N GLY A 120 -7.89 3.97 14.62
CA GLY A 120 -6.78 3.09 14.24
C GLY A 120 -7.15 2.19 13.05
N LEU A 121 -6.13 1.62 12.43
CA LEU A 121 -6.22 0.79 11.22
C LEU A 121 -6.01 -0.69 11.55
N VAL A 122 -6.80 -1.57 10.94
CA VAL A 122 -6.59 -3.01 10.89
C VAL A 122 -6.84 -3.54 9.47
N PHE A 123 -6.34 -4.75 9.19
CA PHE A 123 -6.50 -5.38 7.89
C PHE A 123 -7.21 -6.72 8.00
N ASP A 124 -8.18 -6.92 7.08
CA ASP A 124 -8.87 -8.17 6.85
C ASP A 124 -8.50 -8.74 5.49
N PHE A 125 -8.03 -9.97 5.46
CA PHE A 125 -7.81 -10.73 4.24
C PHE A 125 -8.92 -11.77 4.13
N LEU A 126 -10.00 -11.42 3.42
CA LEU A 126 -11.23 -12.22 3.40
C LEU A 126 -11.28 -13.16 2.20
N GLU A 127 -11.66 -14.40 2.48
CA GLU A 127 -12.15 -15.32 1.46
C GLU A 127 -13.61 -15.05 1.16
N ASP A 128 -14.09 -15.53 0.01
CA ASP A 128 -15.49 -15.48 -0.37
C ASP A 128 -15.93 -16.75 -1.11
N SER A 129 -17.18 -16.80 -1.53
CA SER A 129 -17.77 -17.95 -2.20
C SER A 129 -17.03 -18.39 -3.48
N ARG A 130 -16.24 -17.53 -4.09
CA ARG A 130 -15.43 -17.85 -5.28
C ARG A 130 -14.15 -18.63 -4.95
N SER A 131 -13.66 -18.53 -3.71
CA SER A 131 -12.51 -19.28 -3.18
C SER A 131 -12.92 -20.35 -2.16
N ARG A 132 -14.16 -20.26 -1.63
CA ARG A 132 -14.64 -21.06 -0.51
C ARG A 132 -16.14 -21.30 -0.58
N GLU A 133 -16.55 -22.45 -1.14
CA GLU A 133 -17.96 -22.77 -1.41
C GLU A 133 -18.87 -22.80 -0.17
N ASP A 134 -18.32 -23.12 1.01
CA ASP A 134 -19.05 -23.13 2.28
C ASP A 134 -19.48 -21.75 2.77
N LEU A 135 -18.98 -20.66 2.17
CA LEU A 135 -19.42 -19.28 2.45
C LEU A 135 -20.73 -18.88 1.74
N GLY A 136 -21.38 -19.81 1.02
CA GLY A 136 -22.65 -19.56 0.35
C GLY A 136 -22.54 -18.50 -0.73
N ALA A 137 -23.37 -17.44 -0.66
CA ALA A 137 -23.37 -16.34 -1.63
C ALA A 137 -22.55 -15.12 -1.19
N PHE A 138 -21.72 -15.24 -0.14
CA PHE A 138 -20.90 -14.13 0.33
C PHE A 138 -19.82 -13.76 -0.69
N ILE A 139 -19.76 -12.47 -1.04
CA ILE A 139 -18.73 -11.89 -1.92
C ILE A 139 -17.96 -10.85 -1.11
N ALA A 140 -16.67 -11.09 -0.88
CA ALA A 140 -15.78 -10.12 -0.26
C ALA A 140 -15.43 -9.03 -1.27
N GLN A 141 -15.68 -7.79 -0.90
CA GLN A 141 -15.24 -6.63 -1.68
C GLN A 141 -13.98 -6.05 -1.03
N THR A 142 -12.97 -5.74 -1.85
CA THR A 142 -11.84 -4.93 -1.43
C THR A 142 -12.34 -3.51 -1.19
N GLY A 143 -11.97 -2.91 -0.06
CA GLY A 143 -12.45 -1.58 0.31
C GLY A 143 -12.04 -1.18 1.73
N TYR A 144 -12.24 0.10 2.04
CA TYR A 144 -12.06 0.67 3.37
C TYR A 144 -13.41 0.94 4.05
N ARG A 145 -13.52 0.60 5.32
CA ARG A 145 -14.65 0.98 6.15
C ARG A 145 -14.27 1.07 7.63
N GLU A 146 -14.50 2.22 8.26
CA GLU A 146 -14.41 2.42 9.71
C GLU A 146 -13.11 1.87 10.35
N GLY A 147 -11.96 2.19 9.79
CA GLY A 147 -10.66 1.72 10.30
C GLY A 147 -10.25 0.34 9.80
N VAL A 148 -11.05 -0.32 8.97
CA VAL A 148 -10.76 -1.63 8.42
C VAL A 148 -10.49 -1.54 6.92
N ILE A 149 -9.30 -1.95 6.50
CA ILE A 149 -9.01 -2.21 5.09
C ILE A 149 -9.23 -3.70 4.85
N THR A 150 -10.22 -4.02 4.04
CA THR A 150 -10.52 -5.37 3.58
C THR A 150 -9.89 -5.60 2.22
N ILE A 151 -9.16 -6.69 2.06
CA ILE A 151 -8.67 -7.17 0.77
C ILE A 151 -9.24 -8.57 0.52
N ASN A 152 -9.85 -8.76 -0.64
CA ASN A 152 -10.26 -10.10 -1.06
C ASN A 152 -9.02 -10.97 -1.29
N ALA A 153 -8.98 -12.15 -0.65
CA ALA A 153 -7.83 -13.04 -0.73
C ALA A 153 -7.50 -13.48 -2.17
N LEU A 154 -8.49 -13.53 -3.05
CA LEU A 154 -8.30 -13.83 -4.47
C LEU A 154 -7.50 -12.75 -5.22
N GLU A 155 -7.38 -11.54 -4.70
CA GLU A 155 -6.51 -10.51 -5.30
C GLU A 155 -5.03 -10.93 -5.30
N ALA A 156 -4.65 -11.89 -4.46
CA ALA A 156 -3.33 -12.50 -4.51
C ALA A 156 -3.11 -13.37 -5.76
N ASP A 157 -4.18 -13.90 -6.37
CA ASP A 157 -4.10 -14.78 -7.53
C ASP A 157 -3.96 -13.97 -8.83
N PRO A 158 -2.89 -14.14 -9.62
CA PRO A 158 -2.70 -13.41 -10.88
C PRO A 158 -3.86 -13.58 -11.87
N GLU A 159 -4.40 -14.80 -11.97
CA GLU A 159 -5.52 -15.12 -12.87
C GLU A 159 -6.80 -14.34 -12.48
N PHE A 160 -7.05 -14.19 -11.18
CA PHE A 160 -8.19 -13.40 -10.70
C PHE A 160 -8.00 -11.92 -11.07
N ARG A 161 -6.82 -11.35 -10.82
CA ARG A 161 -6.53 -9.95 -11.16
C ARG A 161 -6.68 -9.69 -12.66
N ILE A 162 -6.16 -10.56 -13.52
CA ILE A 162 -6.30 -10.42 -14.97
C ILE A 162 -7.77 -10.43 -15.38
N ARG A 163 -8.60 -11.33 -14.82
CA ARG A 163 -10.04 -11.35 -15.09
C ARG A 163 -10.71 -10.05 -14.65
N GLN A 164 -10.36 -9.54 -13.47
CA GLN A 164 -10.89 -8.26 -12.98
C GLN A 164 -10.46 -7.09 -13.88
N GLN A 165 -9.19 -7.01 -14.25
CA GLN A 165 -8.68 -5.99 -15.17
C GLN A 165 -9.45 -5.95 -16.50
N LEU A 166 -9.76 -7.12 -17.05
CA LEU A 166 -10.56 -7.23 -18.29
C LEU A 166 -12.01 -6.80 -18.07
N ALA A 167 -12.61 -7.16 -16.94
CA ALA A 167 -13.99 -6.84 -16.62
C ALA A 167 -14.19 -5.34 -16.32
N THR A 168 -13.28 -4.72 -15.54
CA THR A 168 -13.37 -3.31 -15.13
C THR A 168 -12.67 -2.36 -16.11
N LYS A 169 -11.88 -2.89 -17.05
CA LYS A 169 -10.99 -2.13 -17.94
C LYS A 169 -9.91 -1.34 -17.20
N GLU A 170 -9.62 -1.68 -15.96
CA GLU A 170 -8.57 -1.09 -15.15
C GLU A 170 -7.25 -1.85 -15.38
N LYS A 171 -6.39 -1.33 -16.26
CA LYS A 171 -5.18 -2.01 -16.73
C LYS A 171 -4.13 -2.28 -15.63
N HIS A 172 -4.11 -1.49 -14.58
CA HIS A 172 -3.02 -1.48 -13.58
C HIS A 172 -3.48 -1.86 -12.17
N ARG A 173 -4.40 -2.80 -12.06
CA ARG A 173 -4.88 -3.33 -10.80
C ARG A 173 -3.83 -4.25 -10.17
N SER A 174 -3.10 -3.77 -9.17
CA SER A 174 -2.12 -4.54 -8.41
C SER A 174 -2.49 -4.60 -6.93
N VAL A 175 -2.04 -5.66 -6.23
CA VAL A 175 -2.30 -5.81 -4.79
C VAL A 175 -1.74 -4.60 -4.02
N THR A 176 -0.49 -4.19 -4.31
CA THR A 176 0.10 -3.00 -3.66
C THR A 176 -0.67 -1.72 -4.00
N GLY A 177 -1.21 -1.61 -5.22
CA GLY A 177 -2.06 -0.49 -5.62
C GLY A 177 -3.33 -0.41 -4.77
N HIS A 178 -4.02 -1.54 -4.53
CA HIS A 178 -5.19 -1.59 -3.65
C HIS A 178 -4.85 -1.14 -2.22
N PHE A 179 -3.77 -1.65 -1.64
CA PHE A 179 -3.38 -1.21 -0.29
C PHE A 179 -3.08 0.29 -0.22
N ARG A 180 -2.44 0.87 -1.24
CA ARG A 180 -2.22 2.32 -1.31
C ARG A 180 -3.53 3.08 -1.43
N HIS A 181 -4.42 2.65 -2.32
CA HIS A 181 -5.72 3.25 -2.57
C HIS A 181 -6.58 3.26 -1.29
N GLU A 182 -6.79 2.10 -0.67
CA GLU A 182 -7.60 1.96 0.53
C GLU A 182 -7.00 2.73 1.73
N SER A 183 -5.67 2.85 1.80
CA SER A 183 -5.03 3.71 2.79
C SER A 183 -5.35 5.20 2.55
N GLY A 184 -5.59 5.61 1.30
CA GLY A 184 -6.06 6.96 0.99
C GLY A 184 -7.41 7.25 1.66
N HIS A 185 -8.37 6.34 1.53
CA HIS A 185 -9.67 6.48 2.21
C HIS A 185 -9.52 6.51 3.74
N TYR A 186 -8.63 5.68 4.31
CA TYR A 186 -8.33 5.72 5.74
C TYR A 186 -7.80 7.08 6.17
N PHE A 187 -6.79 7.62 5.49
CA PHE A 187 -6.24 8.92 5.86
C PHE A 187 -7.23 10.06 5.61
N TRP A 188 -8.09 9.95 4.58
CA TRP A 188 -9.16 10.93 4.39
C TRP A 188 -10.13 10.94 5.58
N SER A 189 -10.48 9.80 6.15
CA SER A 189 -11.37 9.75 7.31
C SER A 189 -10.81 10.49 8.54
N ILE A 190 -9.49 10.65 8.63
CA ILE A 190 -8.82 11.45 9.67
C ILE A 190 -8.78 12.94 9.28
N LEU A 191 -8.39 13.24 8.04
CA LEU A 191 -8.29 14.60 7.51
C LEU A 191 -9.63 15.31 7.47
N ALA A 192 -10.70 14.60 7.13
CA ALA A 192 -12.06 15.13 7.05
C ALA A 192 -12.61 15.63 8.39
N MET A 193 -11.99 15.29 9.51
CA MET A 193 -12.33 15.85 10.82
C MET A 193 -11.84 17.30 10.99
N GLU A 194 -10.89 17.74 10.15
CA GLU A 194 -10.34 19.09 10.16
C GLU A 194 -11.05 19.97 9.13
N PRO A 195 -11.80 21.02 9.55
CA PRO A 195 -12.61 21.83 8.63
C PRO A 195 -11.82 22.47 7.48
N ALA A 196 -10.55 22.82 7.69
CA ALA A 196 -9.70 23.40 6.65
C ALA A 196 -9.48 22.43 5.49
N PHE A 197 -9.23 21.15 5.78
CA PHE A 197 -9.08 20.12 4.74
C PHE A 197 -10.38 19.87 3.97
N ASN A 198 -11.54 19.87 4.65
CA ASN A 198 -12.83 19.73 3.99
C ASN A 198 -13.09 20.84 2.96
N GLN A 199 -12.78 22.08 3.33
CA GLN A 199 -12.98 23.22 2.42
C GLN A 199 -12.05 23.14 1.20
N GLU A 200 -10.77 22.85 1.43
CA GLU A 200 -9.78 22.74 0.35
C GLU A 200 -10.05 21.52 -0.55
N PHE A 201 -10.44 20.38 0.03
CA PHE A 201 -10.85 19.19 -0.71
C PHE A 201 -11.97 19.49 -1.70
N LYS A 202 -13.02 20.16 -1.22
CA LYS A 202 -14.16 20.54 -2.06
C LYS A 202 -13.76 21.41 -3.27
N LEU A 203 -12.77 22.28 -3.09
CA LEU A 203 -12.26 23.14 -4.17
C LEU A 203 -11.41 22.34 -5.19
N ILE A 204 -10.70 21.31 -4.77
CA ILE A 204 -9.71 20.58 -5.56
C ILE A 204 -10.30 19.31 -6.19
N PHE A 205 -11.07 18.53 -5.41
CA PHE A 205 -11.62 17.25 -5.82
C PHE A 205 -13.12 17.28 -6.12
N GLY A 206 -13.84 18.23 -5.54
CA GLY A 206 -15.28 18.34 -5.66
C GLY A 206 -16.05 17.97 -4.39
N GLU A 207 -17.35 17.84 -4.52
CA GLU A 207 -18.28 17.61 -3.39
C GLU A 207 -18.27 16.12 -2.99
N GLU A 208 -17.71 15.80 -1.83
CA GLU A 208 -17.64 14.40 -1.34
C GLU A 208 -19.00 13.80 -0.95
N THR A 209 -20.02 14.65 -0.74
CA THR A 209 -21.38 14.23 -0.37
C THR A 209 -22.22 13.80 -1.57
N LEU A 210 -21.66 13.77 -2.77
CA LEU A 210 -22.33 13.21 -3.95
C LEU A 210 -22.74 11.75 -3.69
N PRO A 211 -23.85 11.28 -4.24
CA PRO A 211 -24.31 9.90 -4.07
C PRO A 211 -23.27 8.91 -4.61
N TYR A 212 -22.53 8.27 -3.71
CA TYR A 212 -21.40 7.41 -4.05
C TYR A 212 -21.79 6.22 -4.96
N ALA A 213 -22.85 5.48 -4.56
CA ALA A 213 -23.30 4.30 -5.31
C ALA A 213 -23.75 4.66 -6.73
N GLU A 214 -24.50 5.75 -6.87
CA GLU A 214 -24.98 6.24 -8.19
C GLU A 214 -23.82 6.71 -9.06
N SER A 215 -22.83 7.37 -8.49
CA SER A 215 -21.62 7.84 -9.20
C SER A 215 -20.82 6.65 -9.75
N LEU A 216 -20.64 5.59 -8.96
CA LEU A 216 -19.98 4.37 -9.42
C LEU A 216 -20.80 3.61 -10.47
N GLU A 217 -22.13 3.50 -10.30
CA GLU A 217 -23.00 2.88 -11.30
C GLU A 217 -22.91 3.63 -12.64
N GLN A 218 -22.90 4.96 -12.60
CA GLN A 218 -22.71 5.80 -13.80
C GLN A 218 -21.34 5.53 -14.44
N TYR A 219 -20.27 5.46 -13.65
CA TYR A 219 -18.93 5.16 -14.16
C TYR A 219 -18.87 3.80 -14.84
N TYR A 220 -19.40 2.74 -14.22
CA TYR A 220 -19.36 1.39 -14.81
C TYR A 220 -20.29 1.24 -16.02
N SER A 221 -21.38 1.98 -16.09
CA SER A 221 -22.30 1.94 -17.25
C SER A 221 -21.86 2.80 -18.41
N SER A 222 -21.32 4.00 -18.16
CA SER A 222 -21.02 5.01 -19.18
C SER A 222 -19.53 5.17 -19.46
N GLY A 223 -18.65 4.60 -18.62
CA GLY A 223 -17.21 4.79 -18.67
C GLY A 223 -16.75 6.06 -17.96
N PRO A 224 -15.43 6.33 -17.99
CA PRO A 224 -14.84 7.52 -17.37
C PRO A 224 -15.34 8.81 -18.04
N GLN A 225 -15.19 9.92 -17.32
CA GLN A 225 -15.48 11.24 -17.90
C GLN A 225 -14.66 11.46 -19.18
N PRO A 226 -15.26 12.08 -20.22
CA PRO A 226 -14.50 12.52 -21.38
C PRO A 226 -13.33 13.41 -20.92
N ASN A 227 -12.16 13.27 -21.53
CA ASN A 227 -10.96 14.04 -21.20
C ASN A 227 -10.47 13.87 -19.74
N TRP A 228 -10.75 12.75 -19.08
CA TRP A 228 -10.28 12.48 -17.71
C TRP A 228 -8.78 12.75 -17.53
N ARG A 229 -7.95 12.58 -18.57
CA ARG A 229 -6.49 12.85 -18.51
C ARG A 229 -6.14 14.30 -18.23
N GLU A 230 -7.04 15.23 -18.46
CA GLU A 230 -6.82 16.66 -18.20
C GLU A 230 -6.97 17.02 -16.72
N ALA A 231 -7.66 16.17 -15.93
CA ALA A 231 -8.01 16.48 -14.55
C ALA A 231 -7.68 15.37 -13.54
N TYR A 232 -7.53 14.13 -13.98
CA TYR A 232 -7.43 12.97 -13.10
C TYR A 232 -6.18 12.13 -13.37
N VAL A 233 -5.69 11.43 -12.35
CA VAL A 233 -4.53 10.53 -12.44
C VAL A 233 -4.87 9.17 -13.04
N SER A 234 -6.14 8.77 -12.99
CA SER A 234 -6.65 7.52 -13.57
C SER A 234 -8.07 7.69 -14.11
N PRO A 235 -8.57 6.80 -15.00
CA PRO A 235 -9.97 6.80 -15.38
C PRO A 235 -10.90 6.66 -14.18
N TYR A 236 -10.55 5.78 -13.22
CA TYR A 236 -11.35 5.49 -12.04
C TYR A 236 -11.46 6.69 -11.09
N ALA A 237 -10.43 7.52 -11.00
CA ALA A 237 -10.46 8.78 -10.26
C ALA A 237 -11.61 9.71 -10.70
N SER A 238 -12.08 9.59 -11.95
CA SER A 238 -13.21 10.40 -12.45
C SER A 238 -14.58 9.92 -11.96
N SER A 239 -14.66 8.84 -11.21
CA SER A 239 -15.93 8.26 -10.77
C SER A 239 -16.57 9.01 -9.59
N HIS A 240 -15.77 9.42 -8.60
CA HIS A 240 -16.23 10.12 -7.41
C HIS A 240 -15.09 10.95 -6.78
N PRO A 241 -15.33 12.08 -6.11
CA PRO A 241 -14.29 12.87 -5.44
C PRO A 241 -13.44 12.10 -4.43
N THR A 242 -14.02 11.19 -3.67
CA THR A 242 -13.26 10.35 -2.72
C THR A 242 -12.37 9.32 -3.41
N GLU A 243 -12.79 8.83 -4.61
CA GLU A 243 -11.97 7.96 -5.44
C GLU A 243 -10.82 8.74 -6.09
N ASP A 244 -11.07 9.98 -6.51
CA ASP A 244 -10.04 10.87 -7.02
C ASP A 244 -8.94 11.15 -5.99
N TRP A 245 -9.34 11.38 -4.73
CA TRP A 245 -8.39 11.50 -3.64
C TRP A 245 -7.59 10.20 -3.44
N ALA A 246 -8.26 9.05 -3.32
CA ALA A 246 -7.62 7.76 -3.06
C ALA A 246 -6.65 7.35 -4.20
N GLU A 247 -7.04 7.59 -5.45
CA GLU A 247 -6.19 7.39 -6.63
C GLU A 247 -4.99 8.35 -6.65
N THR A 248 -5.22 9.63 -6.31
CA THR A 248 -4.14 10.62 -6.21
C THR A 248 -3.15 10.26 -5.12
N TRP A 249 -3.62 9.86 -3.93
CA TRP A 249 -2.81 9.37 -2.83
C TRP A 249 -1.99 8.12 -3.24
N SER A 250 -2.63 7.15 -3.85
CA SER A 250 -1.99 5.92 -4.33
C SER A 250 -0.89 6.22 -5.36
N THR A 251 -1.19 7.11 -6.31
CA THR A 251 -0.25 7.54 -7.34
C THR A 251 0.93 8.31 -6.76
N TYR A 252 0.69 9.18 -5.78
CA TYR A 252 1.74 9.88 -5.05
C TYR A 252 2.73 8.90 -4.40
N LEU A 253 2.23 7.92 -3.65
CA LEU A 253 3.08 6.89 -3.02
C LEU A 253 3.82 6.04 -4.06
N MET A 254 3.15 5.68 -5.16
CA MET A 254 3.76 4.93 -6.26
C MET A 254 4.94 5.69 -6.89
N ILE A 255 4.78 6.98 -7.17
CA ILE A 255 5.85 7.81 -7.74
C ILE A 255 7.05 7.85 -6.80
N ARG A 256 6.81 8.12 -5.51
CA ARG A 256 7.88 8.15 -4.50
C ARG A 256 8.65 6.84 -4.45
N ASP A 257 7.94 5.74 -4.31
CA ASP A 257 8.56 4.41 -4.21
C ASP A 257 9.33 4.03 -5.49
N ALA A 258 8.81 4.37 -6.66
CA ALA A 258 9.46 4.08 -7.94
C ALA A 258 10.71 4.92 -8.16
N VAL A 259 10.63 6.23 -7.89
CA VAL A 259 11.77 7.17 -8.03
C VAL A 259 12.88 6.79 -7.06
N GLU A 260 12.54 6.56 -5.79
CA GLU A 260 13.50 6.16 -4.76
C GLU A 260 14.20 4.84 -5.12
N SER A 261 13.44 3.85 -5.62
CA SER A 261 14.01 2.58 -6.08
C SER A 261 14.96 2.76 -7.26
N ALA A 262 14.57 3.57 -8.25
CA ALA A 262 15.38 3.83 -9.42
C ALA A 262 16.69 4.55 -9.09
N LEU A 263 16.65 5.55 -8.20
CA LEU A 263 17.85 6.27 -7.71
C LEU A 263 18.75 5.32 -6.91
N SER A 264 18.20 4.54 -6.00
CA SER A 264 18.97 3.59 -5.18
C SER A 264 19.63 2.49 -6.01
N CYS A 265 18.95 2.00 -7.05
CA CYS A 265 19.50 1.03 -7.99
C CYS A 265 20.38 1.66 -9.07
N ARG A 266 20.57 3.00 -9.05
CA ARG A 266 21.31 3.75 -10.07
C ARG A 266 20.80 3.56 -11.50
N LEU A 267 19.49 3.30 -11.65
CA LEU A 267 18.84 3.23 -12.97
C LEU A 267 18.65 4.60 -13.60
N ILE A 268 18.65 5.64 -12.79
CA ILE A 268 18.53 7.03 -13.23
C ILE A 268 19.43 7.93 -12.37
N GLU A 269 19.97 8.96 -12.97
CA GLU A 269 20.80 9.94 -12.26
C GLU A 269 19.93 10.92 -11.47
N GLY A 270 20.31 11.18 -10.22
CA GLY A 270 19.69 12.12 -9.33
C GLY A 270 20.22 12.00 -7.91
N ASP A 271 19.69 12.84 -7.03
CA ASP A 271 20.02 12.84 -5.60
C ASP A 271 19.04 11.95 -4.84
N PRO A 272 19.46 10.79 -4.29
CA PRO A 272 18.58 9.90 -3.53
C PRO A 272 18.14 10.48 -2.18
N GLU A 273 18.86 11.47 -1.63
CA GLU A 273 18.52 12.11 -0.37
C GLU A 273 17.51 13.25 -0.54
N ASN A 274 17.25 13.67 -1.76
CA ASN A 274 16.27 14.73 -2.03
C ASN A 274 14.85 14.18 -1.99
N THR A 275 14.15 14.46 -0.89
CA THR A 275 12.77 14.02 -0.63
C THR A 275 11.70 15.01 -1.10
N ASP A 276 12.06 16.15 -1.71
CA ASP A 276 11.13 17.12 -2.28
C ASP A 276 10.32 16.47 -3.41
N PHE A 277 8.98 16.57 -3.32
CA PHE A 277 8.13 15.87 -4.29
C PHE A 277 8.17 16.53 -5.68
N SER A 278 8.36 17.83 -5.79
CA SER A 278 8.52 18.49 -7.09
C SER A 278 9.80 18.01 -7.80
N TYR A 279 10.88 17.81 -7.04
CA TYR A 279 12.07 17.16 -7.56
C TYR A 279 11.79 15.74 -8.02
N GLN A 280 11.10 14.93 -7.19
CA GLN A 280 10.74 13.55 -7.55
C GLN A 280 9.82 13.46 -8.78
N LEU A 281 8.91 14.40 -8.96
CA LEU A 281 8.10 14.50 -10.19
C LEU A 281 8.97 14.75 -11.43
N SER A 282 10.03 15.54 -11.31
CA SER A 282 10.96 15.78 -12.41
C SER A 282 11.75 14.51 -12.80
N ILE A 283 12.14 13.72 -11.80
CA ILE A 283 12.77 12.40 -12.01
C ILE A 283 11.76 11.41 -12.59
N TRP A 284 10.52 11.41 -12.07
CA TRP A 284 9.46 10.52 -12.55
C TRP A 284 9.21 10.62 -14.05
N SER A 285 9.16 11.83 -14.60
CA SER A 285 8.95 12.01 -16.03
C SER A 285 10.02 11.32 -16.88
N ARG A 286 11.28 11.37 -16.45
CA ARG A 286 12.42 10.69 -17.11
C ARG A 286 12.36 9.18 -16.87
N LEU A 287 12.08 8.76 -15.65
CA LEU A 287 11.98 7.36 -15.27
C LEU A 287 10.84 6.66 -16.01
N LYS A 288 9.66 7.29 -16.09
CA LYS A 288 8.51 6.78 -16.85
C LYS A 288 8.87 6.48 -18.29
N PHE A 289 9.57 7.41 -18.96
CA PHE A 289 10.03 7.19 -20.33
C PHE A 289 11.01 5.99 -20.41
N ALA A 290 11.98 5.91 -19.51
CA ALA A 290 12.94 4.80 -19.48
C ALA A 290 12.24 3.45 -19.26
N LEU A 291 11.31 3.37 -18.30
CA LEU A 291 10.51 2.17 -18.03
C LEU A 291 9.67 1.76 -19.24
N GLN A 292 9.08 2.71 -19.97
CA GLN A 292 8.35 2.40 -21.20
C GLN A 292 9.23 1.77 -22.26
N GLN A 293 10.48 2.27 -22.43
CA GLN A 293 11.42 1.69 -23.41
C GLN A 293 11.89 0.30 -22.95
N ILE A 294 12.17 0.12 -21.66
CA ILE A 294 12.57 -1.18 -21.09
C ILE A 294 11.45 -2.20 -21.30
N ASN A 295 10.22 -1.87 -20.91
CA ASN A 295 9.07 -2.77 -21.07
C ASN A 295 8.84 -3.17 -22.54
N LYS A 296 8.90 -2.20 -23.47
CA LYS A 296 8.82 -2.51 -24.90
C LYS A 296 9.94 -3.43 -25.37
N GLY A 297 11.18 -3.21 -24.89
CA GLY A 297 12.32 -4.07 -25.20
C GLY A 297 12.18 -5.49 -24.67
N LEU A 298 11.47 -5.66 -23.54
CA LEU A 298 11.16 -6.96 -22.94
C LEU A 298 9.88 -7.61 -23.49
N GLY A 299 9.12 -6.90 -24.35
CA GLY A 299 7.87 -7.39 -24.93
C GLY A 299 6.65 -7.24 -24.01
N PHE A 300 6.73 -6.36 -23.00
CA PHE A 300 5.61 -6.02 -22.12
C PHE A 300 4.88 -4.74 -22.55
N ASP A 301 3.63 -4.59 -22.12
CA ASP A 301 2.88 -3.35 -22.25
C ASP A 301 3.56 -2.22 -21.46
N GLY A 302 3.28 -0.97 -21.87
CA GLY A 302 3.89 0.20 -21.26
C GLY A 302 3.46 0.45 -19.81
N VAL A 303 4.15 1.39 -19.16
CA VAL A 303 3.80 1.93 -17.84
C VAL A 303 2.57 2.82 -17.98
N GLU A 304 1.81 2.96 -16.88
CA GLU A 304 0.58 3.75 -16.81
C GLU A 304 0.70 5.17 -17.42
N GLU A 305 -0.32 5.56 -18.19
CA GLU A 305 -0.31 6.77 -18.98
C GLU A 305 -1.08 7.91 -18.27
N PHE A 306 -0.66 8.33 -17.07
CA PHE A 306 -1.13 9.64 -16.62
C PHE A 306 -0.07 10.72 -16.90
N GLU A 307 -0.54 11.93 -17.12
CA GLU A 307 0.32 13.09 -17.31
C GLU A 307 0.22 14.03 -16.11
N VAL A 308 1.39 14.52 -15.68
CA VAL A 308 1.44 15.58 -14.68
C VAL A 308 1.11 16.90 -15.34
N ASN A 309 -0.11 17.35 -15.16
CA ASN A 309 -0.65 18.61 -15.65
C ASN A 309 -0.95 19.56 -14.47
N PRO A 310 -1.38 20.81 -14.68
CA PRO A 310 -1.67 21.76 -13.60
C PRO A 310 -2.70 21.25 -12.58
N SER A 311 -3.75 20.55 -13.03
CA SER A 311 -4.80 20.01 -12.16
C SER A 311 -4.26 18.89 -11.27
N THR A 312 -3.61 17.87 -11.86
CA THR A 312 -3.02 16.76 -11.07
C THR A 312 -1.90 17.24 -10.15
N ARG A 313 -1.13 18.27 -10.56
CA ARG A 313 -0.13 18.91 -9.70
C ARG A 313 -0.76 19.57 -8.48
N GLN A 314 -1.89 20.27 -8.63
CA GLN A 314 -2.62 20.85 -7.50
C GLN A 314 -3.09 19.79 -6.52
N LYS A 315 -3.59 18.64 -7.01
CA LYS A 315 -3.97 17.49 -6.19
C LYS A 315 -2.78 16.90 -5.43
N PHE A 316 -1.62 16.75 -6.06
CA PHE A 316 -0.40 16.32 -5.38
C PHE A 316 0.07 17.31 -4.31
N ASN A 317 -0.06 18.61 -4.54
CA ASN A 317 0.24 19.62 -3.51
C ASN A 317 -0.70 19.49 -2.30
N PHE A 318 -1.97 19.17 -2.52
CA PHE A 318 -2.90 18.86 -1.44
C PHE A 318 -2.46 17.63 -0.66
N VAL A 319 -1.99 16.55 -1.34
CA VAL A 319 -1.42 15.37 -0.67
C VAL A 319 -0.22 15.74 0.20
N GLU A 320 0.68 16.62 -0.28
CA GLU A 320 1.83 17.12 0.51
C GLU A 320 1.35 17.86 1.77
N SER A 321 0.35 18.73 1.64
CA SER A 321 -0.25 19.43 2.79
C SER A 321 -0.87 18.45 3.79
N ALA A 322 -1.62 17.46 3.29
CA ALA A 322 -2.21 16.39 4.08
C ALA A 322 -1.16 15.58 4.85
N ILE A 323 -0.07 15.18 4.19
CA ILE A 323 1.07 14.49 4.82
C ILE A 323 1.69 15.38 5.91
N GLY A 324 1.89 16.66 5.63
CA GLY A 324 2.39 17.65 6.61
C GLY A 324 1.54 17.68 7.88
N TYR A 325 0.22 17.69 7.73
CA TYR A 325 -0.72 17.66 8.86
C TYR A 325 -0.70 16.31 9.57
N LEU A 326 -0.79 15.19 8.85
CA LEU A 326 -0.80 13.84 9.44
C LEU A 326 0.42 13.56 10.33
N ARG A 327 1.57 14.16 10.02
CA ARG A 327 2.78 14.08 10.86
C ARG A 327 2.62 14.75 12.22
N THR A 328 1.67 15.66 12.36
CA THR A 328 1.40 16.40 13.61
C THR A 328 0.24 15.83 14.41
N VAL A 329 -0.53 14.93 13.80
CA VAL A 329 -1.70 14.32 14.46
C VAL A 329 -1.22 13.35 15.52
N ASP A 330 -1.58 13.63 16.76
CA ASP A 330 -1.42 12.71 17.89
C ASP A 330 -2.81 12.19 18.26
N LEU A 331 -3.16 11.01 17.71
CA LEU A 331 -4.38 10.35 18.14
C LEU A 331 -4.17 9.85 19.57
N PRO A 332 -5.07 10.18 20.52
CA PRO A 332 -4.89 9.83 21.91
C PRO A 332 -4.72 8.31 22.04
N SER A 333 -3.53 7.88 22.46
CA SER A 333 -3.27 6.48 22.78
C SER A 333 -4.16 6.12 23.97
N ALA A 334 -5.20 5.34 23.72
CA ALA A 334 -5.81 4.59 24.82
C ALA A 334 -4.72 3.70 25.40
N THR A 335 -4.46 3.79 26.69
CA THR A 335 -3.56 2.89 27.42
C THR A 335 -4.16 1.48 27.39
N TYR A 336 -4.04 0.81 26.26
CA TYR A 336 -4.41 -0.59 26.10
C TYR A 336 -3.14 -1.44 26.22
N ALA A 337 -3.19 -2.36 27.17
CA ALA A 337 -2.16 -3.36 27.34
C ALA A 337 -2.01 -4.19 26.03
N ALA A 338 -0.79 -4.45 25.63
CA ALA A 338 -0.41 -5.26 24.46
C ALA A 338 -1.04 -6.67 24.41
N THR A 339 -1.74 -7.07 25.48
CA THR A 339 -2.42 -8.35 25.66
C THR A 339 -3.68 -8.56 24.80
N GLN A 340 -4.14 -7.54 24.05
CA GLN A 340 -5.38 -7.65 23.25
C GLN A 340 -5.14 -7.89 21.76
N ILE A 341 -3.88 -7.91 21.28
CA ILE A 341 -3.60 -8.29 19.90
C ILE A 341 -3.83 -9.81 19.79
N PRO A 342 -4.81 -10.30 19.00
CA PRO A 342 -5.02 -11.73 18.86
C PRO A 342 -3.75 -12.38 18.33
N ARG A 343 -3.29 -13.42 18.98
CA ARG A 343 -2.31 -14.33 18.37
C ARG A 343 -3.01 -14.94 17.17
N ALA A 344 -2.36 -14.88 15.99
CA ALA A 344 -2.87 -15.58 14.81
C ALA A 344 -3.14 -17.04 15.19
N VAL A 345 -4.39 -17.47 15.05
CA VAL A 345 -4.83 -18.85 15.29
C VAL A 345 -4.63 -19.67 14.04
#